data_279c6e0f6560061b6733418f2e38423e
#
_entry.id   279c6e0f6560061b6733418f2e38423e
#
_cell.length_a   1.000
_cell.length_b   1.000
_cell.length_c   1.000
_cell.angle_alpha   90.00
_cell.angle_beta   90.00
_cell.angle_gamma   90.00
#
_symmetry.space_group_name_H-M   'P 1'
#
loop_
_entity.id
_entity.type
_entity.pdbx_description
1 polymer ?
#
loop_
_entity_poly.entity_id
_entity_poly.type
_entity_poly.pdbx_seq_one_letter_code
_entity_poly.pdbx_strand_id
1 'polypeptide(L)'
;KFFLPDLPDYDKNRNYPVIPNGTSRLSVHLRYGTLSIRSLVRFALANPSLGAKTWLSELIWRDFYQMILDQFPHVVKGCFKEKYDAVKWSGTQKHFMLWCQGMTGFPIIDAAMRCFNKTGWMHNRLRMIVASFLTKDLLVDWRKGEGWFARNLLDFDLAANNGGWQWCASTGCDAQPYF
;
A
#
# COMPACT_ATOMS: atom_id res chain seq x y z
N LYS A 1 -9.90 9.59 18.29
CA LYS A 1 -10.34 9.01 19.58
C LYS A 1 -10.43 7.47 19.54
N PHE A 2 -10.89 6.86 18.44
CA PHE A 2 -11.12 5.39 18.35
C PHE A 2 -9.84 4.54 18.29
N PHE A 3 -8.72 5.08 17.81
CA PHE A 3 -7.45 4.36 17.71
C PHE A 3 -6.55 4.48 18.95
N LEU A 4 -6.81 5.44 19.83
CA LEU A 4 -6.00 5.71 21.00
C LEU A 4 -5.81 4.52 21.95
N PRO A 5 -6.87 3.76 22.28
CA PRO A 5 -6.75 2.60 23.16
C PRO A 5 -5.90 1.47 22.54
N ASP A 6 -5.90 1.36 21.21
CA ASP A 6 -5.26 0.26 20.48
C ASP A 6 -3.80 0.58 20.07
N LEU A 7 -3.36 1.83 20.22
CA LEU A 7 -2.02 2.27 19.84
C LEU A 7 -0.88 1.49 20.51
N PRO A 8 -0.94 1.14 21.82
CA PRO A 8 0.12 0.37 22.46
C PRO A 8 0.40 -0.99 21.83
N ASP A 9 -0.63 -1.64 21.26
CA ASP A 9 -0.56 -2.96 20.63
C ASP A 9 -0.52 -2.91 19.09
N TYR A 10 -0.33 -1.72 18.52
CA TYR A 10 -0.30 -1.55 17.07
C TYR A 10 0.75 -2.43 16.39
N ASP A 11 1.92 -2.60 16.95
CA ASP A 11 3.00 -3.46 16.44
C ASP A 11 2.55 -4.91 16.26
N LYS A 12 1.70 -5.42 17.13
CA LYS A 12 1.13 -6.78 17.07
C LYS A 12 -0.04 -6.86 16.08
N ASN A 13 -0.96 -5.90 16.17
CA ASN A 13 -2.27 -5.95 15.51
C ASN A 13 -2.24 -5.51 14.04
N ARG A 14 -1.29 -4.64 13.65
CA ARG A 14 -1.19 -4.04 12.32
C ARG A 14 -1.10 -5.04 11.15
N ASN A 15 -0.68 -6.26 11.44
CA ASN A 15 -0.49 -7.29 10.41
C ASN A 15 -1.74 -8.15 10.14
N TYR A 16 -2.78 -7.99 10.96
CA TYR A 16 -3.98 -8.82 10.88
C TYR A 16 -5.18 -8.03 10.36
N PRO A 17 -5.55 -8.18 9.07
CA PRO A 17 -6.66 -7.45 8.46
C PRO A 17 -8.02 -7.64 9.12
N VAL A 18 -8.19 -8.74 9.86
CA VAL A 18 -9.43 -9.11 10.55
C VAL A 18 -9.65 -8.33 11.86
N ILE A 19 -8.60 -7.70 12.41
CA ILE A 19 -8.73 -6.90 13.64
C ILE A 19 -9.31 -5.53 13.29
N PRO A 20 -10.52 -5.17 13.74
CA PRO A 20 -11.22 -3.97 13.28
C PRO A 20 -10.45 -2.67 13.54
N ASN A 21 -9.77 -2.55 14.68
CA ASN A 21 -8.99 -1.39 15.10
C ASN A 21 -7.48 -1.65 15.06
N GLY A 22 -7.03 -2.67 14.35
CA GLY A 22 -5.61 -3.01 14.22
C GLY A 22 -4.78 -1.93 13.49
N THR A 23 -5.46 -0.99 12.80
CA THR A 23 -4.83 0.17 12.16
C THR A 23 -5.63 1.44 12.43
N SER A 24 -4.97 2.60 12.33
CA SER A 24 -5.58 3.91 12.60
C SER A 24 -6.64 4.34 11.58
N ARG A 25 -6.61 3.77 10.36
CA ARG A 25 -7.45 4.16 9.21
C ARG A 25 -7.40 5.66 8.86
N LEU A 26 -6.30 6.34 9.19
CA LEU A 26 -6.14 7.78 8.98
C LEU A 26 -5.65 8.15 7.57
N SER A 27 -5.43 7.18 6.69
CA SER A 27 -4.91 7.41 5.35
C SER A 27 -5.74 8.40 4.53
N VAL A 28 -7.08 8.30 4.58
CA VAL A 28 -7.98 9.26 3.93
C VAL A 28 -7.81 10.67 4.49
N HIS A 29 -7.76 10.80 5.82
CA HIS A 29 -7.57 12.09 6.49
C HIS A 29 -6.22 12.73 6.16
N LEU A 30 -5.16 11.91 6.09
CA LEU A 30 -3.83 12.36 5.67
C LEU A 30 -3.80 12.78 4.20
N ARG A 31 -4.52 12.05 3.34
CA ARG A 31 -4.61 12.38 1.91
C ARG A 31 -5.26 13.74 1.66
N TYR A 32 -6.36 14.03 2.36
CA TYR A 32 -7.12 15.26 2.20
C TYR A 32 -6.71 16.39 3.15
N GLY A 33 -5.66 16.18 3.96
CA GLY A 33 -5.14 17.21 4.85
C GLY A 33 -6.06 17.60 6.01
N THR A 34 -7.09 16.80 6.30
CA THR A 34 -8.01 17.05 7.42
C THR A 34 -7.36 16.78 8.78
N LEU A 35 -6.20 16.10 8.78
CA LEU A 35 -5.33 15.92 9.92
C LEU A 35 -3.89 16.29 9.56
N SER A 36 -3.23 17.04 10.45
CA SER A 36 -1.83 17.40 10.29
C SER A 36 -0.92 16.22 10.63
N ILE A 37 -0.01 15.85 9.73
CA ILE A 37 1.03 14.85 9.96
C ILE A 37 1.88 15.21 11.20
N ARG A 38 2.20 16.50 11.40
CA ARG A 38 2.97 16.99 12.54
C ARG A 38 2.25 16.76 13.87
N SER A 39 0.91 16.89 13.87
CA SER A 39 0.10 16.59 15.06
C SER A 39 0.13 15.10 15.40
N LEU A 40 0.10 14.23 14.39
CA LEU A 40 0.19 12.78 14.58
C LEU A 40 1.58 12.35 15.09
N VAL A 41 2.65 12.95 14.57
CA VAL A 41 4.02 12.72 15.08
C VAL A 41 4.14 13.14 16.55
N ARG A 42 3.69 14.36 16.92
CA ARG A 42 3.69 14.81 18.31
C ARG A 42 2.89 13.88 19.21
N PHE A 43 1.76 13.40 18.71
CA PHE A 43 0.92 12.46 19.44
C PHE A 43 1.64 11.13 19.69
N ALA A 44 2.30 10.54 18.66
CA ALA A 44 3.08 9.31 18.82
C ALA A 44 4.21 9.47 19.85
N LEU A 45 4.92 10.62 19.80
CA LEU A 45 6.01 10.92 20.73
C LEU A 45 5.52 11.14 22.17
N ALA A 46 4.31 11.68 22.36
CA ALA A 46 3.71 11.89 23.67
C ALA A 46 3.15 10.61 24.32
N ASN A 47 3.02 9.51 23.54
CA ASN A 47 2.46 8.24 24.02
C ASN A 47 3.46 7.09 23.81
N PRO A 48 4.61 7.08 24.48
CA PRO A 48 5.70 6.15 24.21
C PRO A 48 5.29 4.71 24.51
N SER A 49 5.26 3.89 23.46
CA SER A 49 5.05 2.44 23.51
C SER A 49 5.71 1.81 22.29
N LEU A 50 5.84 0.49 22.24
CA LEU A 50 6.35 -0.20 21.06
C LEU A 50 5.40 -0.01 19.86
N GLY A 51 4.11 -0.09 20.10
CA GLY A 51 3.10 0.18 19.08
C GLY A 51 3.16 1.61 18.53
N ALA A 52 3.32 2.62 19.42
CA ALA A 52 3.47 4.02 19.00
C ALA A 52 4.75 4.25 18.19
N LYS A 53 5.87 3.63 18.58
CA LYS A 53 7.13 3.68 17.81
C LYS A 53 6.94 3.06 16.42
N THR A 54 6.31 1.91 16.34
CA THR A 54 6.00 1.24 15.09
C THR A 54 5.06 2.08 14.22
N TRP A 55 4.02 2.69 14.83
CA TRP A 55 3.12 3.58 14.10
C TRP A 55 3.79 4.85 13.59
N LEU A 56 4.72 5.43 14.37
CA LEU A 56 5.53 6.56 13.94
C LEU A 56 6.36 6.21 12.70
N SER A 57 6.92 5.01 12.62
CA SER A 57 7.67 4.58 11.45
C SER A 57 6.81 4.52 10.18
N GLU A 58 5.50 4.25 10.28
CA GLU A 58 4.59 4.31 9.13
C GLU A 58 4.38 5.74 8.61
N LEU A 59 4.40 6.73 9.52
CA LEU A 59 4.36 8.15 9.13
C LEU A 59 5.66 8.56 8.43
N ILE A 60 6.79 8.01 8.86
CA ILE A 60 8.11 8.22 8.22
C ILE A 60 8.14 7.57 6.83
N TRP A 61 7.61 6.35 6.66
CA TRP A 61 7.50 5.70 5.37
C TRP A 61 6.68 6.52 4.37
N ARG A 62 5.60 7.16 4.82
CA ARG A 62 4.82 8.06 3.98
C ARG A 62 5.67 9.23 3.47
N ASP A 63 6.43 9.87 4.36
CA ASP A 63 7.31 10.99 4.01
C ASP A 63 8.45 10.56 3.08
N PHE A 64 9.02 9.38 3.32
CA PHE A 64 10.03 8.77 2.47
C PHE A 64 9.53 8.60 1.02
N TYR A 65 8.34 8.07 0.79
CA TYR A 65 7.82 7.94 -0.57
C TYR A 65 7.51 9.29 -1.23
N GLN A 66 7.10 10.29 -0.47
CA GLN A 66 6.98 11.66 -0.99
C GLN A 66 8.34 12.21 -1.45
N MET A 67 9.39 11.99 -0.66
CA MET A 67 10.76 12.37 -1.01
C MET A 67 11.23 11.63 -2.27
N ILE A 68 10.97 10.32 -2.38
CA ILE A 68 11.33 9.55 -3.59
C ILE A 68 10.65 10.13 -4.82
N LEU A 69 9.36 10.44 -4.74
CA LEU A 69 8.62 11.01 -5.87
C LEU A 69 9.17 12.38 -6.28
N ASP A 70 9.54 13.22 -5.31
CA ASP A 70 10.12 14.55 -5.52
C ASP A 70 11.49 14.50 -6.19
N GLN A 71 12.39 13.65 -5.64
CA GLN A 71 13.76 13.54 -6.12
C GLN A 71 13.90 12.69 -7.41
N PHE A 72 12.99 11.78 -7.65
CA PHE A 72 13.03 10.84 -8.78
C PHE A 72 11.68 10.81 -9.53
N PRO A 73 11.23 11.93 -10.14
CA PRO A 73 9.90 12.03 -10.75
C PRO A 73 9.67 11.06 -11.91
N HIS A 74 10.72 10.48 -12.49
CA HIS A 74 10.60 9.46 -13.55
C HIS A 74 9.85 8.21 -13.07
N VAL A 75 9.83 7.93 -11.75
CA VAL A 75 9.14 6.76 -11.17
C VAL A 75 7.65 6.71 -11.46
N VAL A 76 7.04 7.86 -11.78
CA VAL A 76 5.62 7.93 -12.19
C VAL A 76 5.34 7.11 -13.45
N LYS A 77 6.31 7.03 -14.36
CA LYS A 77 6.15 6.37 -15.68
C LYS A 77 6.97 5.10 -15.82
N GLY A 78 8.09 5.01 -15.12
CA GLY A 78 9.06 3.92 -15.21
C GLY A 78 9.42 3.30 -13.86
N CYS A 79 10.26 2.29 -13.92
CA CYS A 79 10.83 1.68 -12.72
C CYS A 79 11.85 2.61 -12.08
N PHE A 80 11.98 2.59 -10.74
CA PHE A 80 13.02 3.34 -10.03
C PHE A 80 14.42 2.97 -10.55
N LYS A 81 14.65 1.68 -10.77
CA LYS A 81 15.85 1.18 -11.48
C LYS A 81 15.47 0.92 -12.93
N GLU A 82 15.85 1.82 -13.83
CA GLU A 82 15.49 1.81 -15.27
C GLU A 82 15.74 0.46 -15.96
N LYS A 83 16.77 -0.29 -15.54
CA LYS A 83 17.04 -1.64 -16.08
C LYS A 83 15.85 -2.59 -15.99
N TYR A 84 14.93 -2.38 -15.05
CA TYR A 84 13.73 -3.20 -14.89
C TYR A 84 12.58 -2.80 -15.82
N ASP A 85 12.68 -1.71 -16.56
CA ASP A 85 11.71 -1.38 -17.61
C ASP A 85 11.77 -2.38 -18.78
N ALA A 86 12.88 -3.11 -18.91
CA ALA A 86 13.04 -4.20 -19.90
C ALA A 86 12.30 -5.50 -19.50
N VAL A 87 11.72 -5.60 -18.31
CA VAL A 87 10.97 -6.79 -17.87
C VAL A 87 9.77 -7.02 -18.77
N LYS A 88 9.70 -8.21 -19.36
CA LYS A 88 8.57 -8.63 -20.19
C LYS A 88 7.48 -9.25 -19.32
N TRP A 89 6.35 -8.57 -19.22
CA TRP A 89 5.18 -9.02 -18.51
C TRP A 89 4.33 -9.93 -19.41
N SER A 90 4.29 -11.24 -19.13
CA SER A 90 3.57 -12.23 -19.94
C SER A 90 2.10 -12.41 -19.51
N GLY A 91 1.67 -11.74 -18.45
CA GLY A 91 0.30 -11.80 -17.93
C GLY A 91 -0.72 -11.27 -18.92
N THR A 92 -1.84 -11.97 -19.04
CA THR A 92 -2.90 -11.66 -20.02
C THR A 92 -3.87 -10.62 -19.49
N GLN A 93 -4.61 -9.98 -20.41
CA GLN A 93 -5.72 -9.09 -20.05
C GLN A 93 -6.82 -9.84 -19.26
N LYS A 94 -7.04 -11.13 -19.55
CA LYS A 94 -7.99 -11.98 -18.81
C LYS A 94 -7.56 -12.11 -17.34
N HIS A 95 -6.28 -12.39 -17.06
CA HIS A 95 -5.76 -12.46 -15.69
C HIS A 95 -5.97 -11.15 -14.94
N PHE A 96 -5.68 -10.03 -15.60
CA PHE A 96 -5.90 -8.71 -15.00
C PHE A 96 -7.37 -8.46 -14.65
N MET A 97 -8.29 -8.77 -15.56
CA MET A 97 -9.73 -8.57 -15.32
C MET A 97 -10.26 -9.46 -14.20
N LEU A 98 -9.86 -10.73 -14.13
CA LEU A 98 -10.23 -11.62 -13.03
C LEU A 98 -9.72 -11.11 -11.68
N TRP A 99 -8.49 -10.61 -11.65
CA TRP A 99 -7.92 -9.98 -10.45
C TRP A 99 -8.73 -8.73 -10.05
N CYS A 100 -9.02 -7.82 -10.96
CA CYS A 100 -9.82 -6.63 -10.70
C CYS A 100 -11.20 -6.98 -10.10
N GLN A 101 -11.82 -8.07 -10.56
CA GLN A 101 -13.14 -8.51 -10.15
C GLN A 101 -13.13 -9.34 -8.85
N GLY A 102 -11.95 -9.76 -8.36
CA GLY A 102 -11.84 -10.69 -7.24
C GLY A 102 -12.42 -12.07 -7.58
N MET A 103 -12.04 -12.59 -8.74
CA MET A 103 -12.47 -13.87 -9.31
C MET A 103 -11.27 -14.72 -9.76
N THR A 104 -10.17 -14.64 -9.02
CA THR A 104 -8.93 -15.38 -9.32
C THR A 104 -8.99 -16.85 -8.91
N GLY A 105 -9.91 -17.21 -8.01
CA GLY A 105 -9.97 -18.52 -7.37
C GLY A 105 -9.13 -18.65 -6.10
N PHE A 106 -8.35 -17.61 -5.74
CA PHE A 106 -7.56 -17.56 -4.52
C PHE A 106 -8.33 -16.78 -3.43
N PRO A 107 -8.82 -17.44 -2.37
CA PRO A 107 -9.78 -16.84 -1.44
C PRO A 107 -9.34 -15.51 -0.83
N ILE A 108 -8.07 -15.38 -0.42
CA ILE A 108 -7.56 -14.16 0.21
C ILE A 108 -7.49 -13.00 -0.80
N ILE A 109 -7.09 -13.27 -2.05
CA ILE A 109 -7.04 -12.28 -3.13
C ILE A 109 -8.45 -11.81 -3.46
N ASP A 110 -9.35 -12.76 -3.68
CA ASP A 110 -10.73 -12.48 -4.08
C ASP A 110 -11.49 -11.71 -3.00
N ALA A 111 -11.35 -12.11 -1.74
CA ALA A 111 -11.96 -11.40 -0.62
C ALA A 111 -11.42 -9.97 -0.49
N ALA A 112 -10.10 -9.79 -0.61
CA ALA A 112 -9.47 -8.47 -0.55
C ALA A 112 -9.93 -7.55 -1.68
N MET A 113 -9.95 -8.05 -2.94
CA MET A 113 -10.36 -7.27 -4.10
C MET A 113 -11.86 -6.93 -4.08
N ARG A 114 -12.73 -7.88 -3.69
CA ARG A 114 -14.17 -7.61 -3.53
C ARG A 114 -14.45 -6.58 -2.43
N CYS A 115 -13.76 -6.68 -1.29
CA CYS A 115 -13.86 -5.69 -0.23
C CYS A 115 -13.41 -4.31 -0.72
N PHE A 116 -12.28 -4.25 -1.42
CA PHE A 116 -11.75 -3.03 -2.02
C PHE A 116 -12.74 -2.39 -3.01
N ASN A 117 -13.26 -3.16 -3.94
CA ASN A 117 -14.24 -2.68 -4.94
C ASN A 117 -15.52 -2.13 -4.29
N LYS A 118 -15.92 -2.69 -3.14
CA LYS A 118 -17.10 -2.24 -2.40
C LYS A 118 -16.85 -0.99 -1.55
N THR A 119 -15.63 -0.84 -0.99
CA THR A 119 -15.35 0.15 0.06
C THR A 119 -14.43 1.27 -0.38
N GLY A 120 -13.68 1.11 -1.47
CA GLY A 120 -12.62 2.02 -1.88
C GLY A 120 -11.41 2.05 -0.91
N TRP A 121 -11.36 1.11 0.05
CA TRP A 121 -10.28 1.02 1.03
C TRP A 121 -9.76 -0.41 1.14
N MET A 122 -8.46 -0.55 1.38
CA MET A 122 -7.83 -1.84 1.60
C MET A 122 -6.77 -1.74 2.69
N HIS A 123 -6.74 -2.71 3.59
CA HIS A 123 -5.70 -2.85 4.61
C HIS A 123 -4.32 -3.00 3.96
N ASN A 124 -3.27 -2.34 4.50
CA ASN A 124 -1.93 -2.32 3.89
C ASN A 124 -1.38 -3.73 3.60
N ARG A 125 -1.52 -4.68 4.52
CA ARG A 125 -1.04 -6.05 4.31
C ARG A 125 -1.72 -6.71 3.11
N LEU A 126 -3.01 -6.45 2.90
CA LEU A 126 -3.73 -6.97 1.74
C LEU A 126 -3.29 -6.28 0.44
N ARG A 127 -2.96 -4.96 0.47
CA ARG A 127 -2.38 -4.28 -0.71
C ARG A 127 -1.11 -4.97 -1.18
N MET A 128 -0.22 -5.32 -0.25
CA MET A 128 1.01 -6.06 -0.56
C MET A 128 0.73 -7.42 -1.17
N ILE A 129 -0.19 -8.19 -0.58
CA ILE A 129 -0.54 -9.55 -1.02
C ILE A 129 -1.14 -9.53 -2.44
N VAL A 130 -2.14 -8.67 -2.69
CA VAL A 130 -2.80 -8.63 -4.00
C VAL A 130 -1.91 -8.06 -5.10
N ALA A 131 -1.00 -7.12 -4.76
CA ALA A 131 -0.04 -6.58 -5.71
C ALA A 131 1.07 -7.58 -6.05
N SER A 132 1.60 -8.28 -5.04
CA SER A 132 2.56 -9.36 -5.26
C SER A 132 1.97 -10.48 -6.12
N PHE A 133 0.75 -10.91 -5.82
CA PHE A 133 0.04 -11.91 -6.62
C PHE A 133 -0.14 -11.47 -8.08
N LEU A 134 -0.56 -10.23 -8.32
CA LEU A 134 -0.71 -9.71 -9.69
C LEU A 134 0.60 -9.75 -10.47
N THR A 135 1.68 -9.31 -9.84
CA THR A 135 2.96 -9.11 -10.54
C THR A 135 3.79 -10.39 -10.64
N LYS A 136 3.79 -11.23 -9.61
CA LYS A 136 4.70 -12.38 -9.52
C LYS A 136 4.06 -13.71 -9.87
N ASP A 137 2.76 -13.86 -9.61
CA ASP A 137 2.04 -15.10 -9.94
C ASP A 137 1.28 -14.97 -11.26
N LEU A 138 0.62 -13.82 -11.51
CA LEU A 138 -0.08 -13.59 -12.76
C LEU A 138 0.77 -12.93 -13.84
N LEU A 139 2.00 -12.50 -13.52
CA LEU A 139 2.96 -11.84 -14.40
C LEU A 139 2.38 -10.64 -15.16
N VAL A 140 1.45 -9.92 -14.53
CA VAL A 140 0.83 -8.71 -15.10
C VAL A 140 1.65 -7.49 -14.70
N ASP A 141 1.86 -6.58 -15.65
CA ASP A 141 2.58 -5.33 -15.42
C ASP A 141 2.01 -4.56 -14.22
N TRP A 142 2.87 -4.23 -13.28
CA TRP A 142 2.52 -3.52 -12.05
C TRP A 142 1.79 -2.18 -12.31
N ARG A 143 2.10 -1.51 -13.43
CA ARG A 143 1.47 -0.24 -13.81
C ARG A 143 -0.03 -0.38 -14.04
N LYS A 144 -0.51 -1.55 -14.49
CA LYS A 144 -1.95 -1.83 -14.61
C LYS A 144 -2.63 -1.90 -13.26
N GLY A 145 -2.01 -2.57 -12.29
CA GLY A 145 -2.52 -2.68 -10.93
C GLY A 145 -2.47 -1.35 -10.19
N GLU A 146 -1.36 -0.63 -10.33
CA GLU A 146 -1.18 0.74 -9.81
C GLU A 146 -2.30 1.66 -10.30
N GLY A 147 -2.54 1.69 -11.61
CA GLY A 147 -3.61 2.48 -12.22
C GLY A 147 -5.02 2.05 -11.81
N TRP A 148 -5.24 0.76 -11.52
CA TRP A 148 -6.51 0.31 -10.95
C TRP A 148 -6.71 0.86 -9.54
N PHE A 149 -5.68 0.82 -8.70
CA PHE A 149 -5.71 1.38 -7.36
C PHE A 149 -5.90 2.90 -7.39
N ALA A 150 -5.20 3.59 -8.29
CA ALA A 150 -5.31 5.04 -8.45
C ALA A 150 -6.75 5.51 -8.72
N ARG A 151 -7.52 4.73 -9.48
CA ARG A 151 -8.92 5.05 -9.83
C ARG A 151 -9.92 4.72 -8.74
N ASN A 152 -9.61 3.78 -7.86
CA ASN A 152 -10.61 3.20 -6.94
C ASN A 152 -10.30 3.45 -5.45
N LEU A 153 -9.08 3.84 -5.06
CA LEU A 153 -8.74 4.12 -3.67
C LEU A 153 -9.25 5.49 -3.23
N LEU A 154 -9.99 5.52 -2.14
CA LEU A 154 -10.40 6.77 -1.47
C LEU A 154 -9.21 7.54 -0.88
N ASP A 155 -8.17 6.82 -0.47
CA ASP A 155 -6.95 7.38 0.10
C ASP A 155 -5.80 7.45 -0.91
N PHE A 156 -6.09 7.45 -2.22
CA PHE A 156 -5.07 7.49 -3.23
C PHE A 156 -4.08 8.63 -3.01
N ASP A 157 -2.83 8.27 -2.87
CA ASP A 157 -1.66 9.15 -2.84
C ASP A 157 -0.64 8.60 -3.82
N LEU A 158 -0.24 9.41 -4.81
CA LEU A 158 0.62 8.95 -5.90
C LEU A 158 1.95 8.38 -5.39
N ALA A 159 2.59 9.06 -4.43
CA ALA A 159 3.88 8.63 -3.90
C ALA A 159 3.79 7.28 -3.20
N ALA A 160 2.83 7.13 -2.27
CA ALA A 160 2.64 5.91 -1.51
C ALA A 160 2.14 4.76 -2.40
N ASN A 161 1.23 5.03 -3.35
CA ASN A 161 0.70 4.01 -4.26
C ASN A 161 1.79 3.50 -5.21
N ASN A 162 2.48 4.41 -5.92
CA ASN A 162 3.56 4.07 -6.84
C ASN A 162 4.70 3.34 -6.12
N GLY A 163 5.18 3.88 -4.99
CA GLY A 163 6.24 3.26 -4.21
C GLY A 163 5.88 1.85 -3.72
N GLY A 164 4.67 1.67 -3.19
CA GLY A 164 4.18 0.37 -2.73
C GLY A 164 4.03 -0.66 -3.86
N TRP A 165 3.55 -0.25 -5.03
CA TRP A 165 3.45 -1.11 -6.21
C TRP A 165 4.82 -1.53 -6.72
N GLN A 166 5.77 -0.59 -6.84
CA GLN A 166 7.14 -0.90 -7.26
C GLN A 166 7.87 -1.76 -6.22
N TRP A 167 7.60 -1.57 -4.92
CA TRP A 167 8.13 -2.45 -3.88
C TRP A 167 7.66 -3.90 -4.10
N CYS A 168 6.37 -4.13 -4.29
CA CYS A 168 5.81 -5.46 -4.55
C CYS A 168 6.33 -6.08 -5.85
N ALA A 169 6.52 -5.27 -6.91
CA ALA A 169 7.03 -5.70 -8.19
C ALA A 169 8.56 -5.91 -8.22
N SER A 170 9.27 -5.60 -7.13
CA SER A 170 10.74 -5.63 -7.01
C SER A 170 11.46 -4.66 -7.97
N THR A 171 10.81 -3.57 -8.35
CA THR A 171 11.33 -2.55 -9.29
C THR A 171 11.64 -1.22 -8.60
N GLY A 172 11.29 -1.07 -7.33
CA GLY A 172 11.43 0.15 -6.54
C GLY A 172 12.83 0.39 -5.96
N CYS A 173 12.98 1.49 -5.22
CA CYS A 173 14.22 1.88 -4.55
C CYS A 173 14.59 0.93 -3.40
N ASP A 174 13.59 0.42 -2.70
CA ASP A 174 13.66 -0.48 -1.55
C ASP A 174 12.99 -1.84 -1.83
N ALA A 175 13.02 -2.25 -3.09
CA ALA A 175 12.30 -3.44 -3.54
C ALA A 175 12.70 -4.70 -2.78
N GLN A 176 11.67 -5.45 -2.34
CA GLN A 176 11.84 -6.73 -1.67
C GLN A 176 12.08 -7.84 -2.70
N PRO A 177 13.25 -8.50 -2.70
CA PRO A 177 13.55 -9.52 -3.72
C PRO A 177 12.89 -10.88 -3.45
N TYR A 178 12.35 -11.10 -2.24
CA TYR A 178 11.92 -12.42 -1.77
C TYR A 178 10.41 -12.66 -1.80
N PHE A 179 9.66 -11.78 -2.42
CA PHE A 179 8.24 -12.02 -2.67
C PHE A 179 8.01 -12.64 -4.02
#